data_b6ecdc5201c0a353cd06c2f70f88b734
#
_entry.id   b6ecdc5201c0a353cd06c2f70f88b734
#
_cell.length_a   1.000
_cell.length_b   1.000
_cell.length_c   1.000
_cell.angle_alpha   90.00
_cell.angle_beta   90.00
_cell.angle_gamma   90.00
#
_symmetry.space_group_name_H-M   'P 1'
#
loop_
_entity.id
_entity.type
_entity.pdbx_description
1 polymer ?
#
loop_
_entity_poly.entity_id
_entity_poly.type
_entity_poly.pdbx_seq_one_letter_code
_entity_poly.pdbx_strand_id
1 'polypeptide(L)'
;RMMSRGLGDVYKRQLQDQSMFYGVDKSRFKENKRAVPEKHMGPLIKTQMTRCIHCTRCVRFATEVAGVSELGAIGRGEDMQITTYLEQSMQSELSANVIDLCPVGALTSKPYVFEARPWELKKTETVDVMDAVGSNVRVDTYDWEVKRVLPLINEDINEEWISDKTRYACDGLSNQRLDTPFIKYNGKFEKASWSEVFKINKSKFENSSKDKVCGFVGDLTNMETGYIFKEFFDRTLNNNNYDSRSDNRFLDNSERENYIFNSSINGIEDADLIFLIGANPRYEATILNARIRKAFVNNNTKVISLNDSGDLTYPYKNLDGQTQTIKTIFEGSEEISKEIISASKPMIIIGESLLKLNSAEHLFNLIKNFLKKNNKFTEDWNPLNILSCDAATVGNFDLGILNNEKNLLEELKSNKFEIVYLVGQDNLEFNKKGEFVIYQGSHGDKGAEIADIILPGSAYTEQDGYFTNLEGKIQKAYKASYPPGEAKEDWQIINELAEVMNNRKLFNDKEELESSMFNYLKLQQEKQKTVNKVKTNSEFQNEKLIILLKDYYFSNVIARSSKTMIECNNSKLNIKSTGTEG
;
A
#
# COMPACT_ATOMS: atom_id res chain seq x y z
N ARG A 1 39.11 6.56 12.05
CA ARG A 1 38.43 5.40 12.65
C ARG A 1 37.68 4.62 11.55
N MET A 2 38.14 3.41 11.26
CA MET A 2 37.50 2.54 10.27
C MET A 2 36.19 1.93 10.73
N MET A 3 35.92 1.87 12.03
CA MET A 3 34.73 1.22 12.59
C MET A 3 33.40 1.78 12.11
N SER A 4 33.33 3.06 11.74
CA SER A 4 32.08 3.67 11.29
C SER A 4 31.78 3.43 9.80
N ARG A 5 32.68 2.78 9.07
CA ARG A 5 32.64 2.78 7.61
C ARG A 5 31.80 1.66 6.98
N GLY A 6 31.23 0.77 7.75
CA GLY A 6 30.60 -0.43 7.19
C GLY A 6 29.20 -0.73 7.66
N LEU A 7 28.71 -0.06 8.71
CA LEU A 7 27.44 -0.44 9.35
C LEU A 7 26.19 -0.14 8.51
N GLY A 8 26.27 0.83 7.62
CA GLY A 8 25.14 1.13 6.73
C GLY A 8 25.10 0.29 5.45
N ASP A 9 26.19 -0.41 5.12
CA ASP A 9 26.28 -1.21 3.89
C ASP A 9 27.01 -2.53 4.15
N VAL A 10 26.49 -3.29 5.03
CA VAL A 10 27.12 -4.50 5.56
C VAL A 10 27.15 -5.64 4.56
N TYR A 11 26.26 -5.67 3.57
CA TYR A 11 26.30 -6.67 2.53
C TYR A 11 27.47 -6.56 1.58
N LYS A 12 27.92 -5.31 1.36
CA LYS A 12 28.81 -4.98 0.27
C LYS A 12 30.25 -4.74 0.75
N ARG A 13 30.49 -4.95 2.07
CA ARG A 13 31.78 -4.67 2.69
C ARG A 13 32.36 -5.85 3.45
N GLN A 14 32.02 -7.06 3.05
CA GLN A 14 32.55 -8.28 3.68
C GLN A 14 34.06 -8.28 3.73
N LEU A 15 34.74 -7.80 2.69
CA LEU A 15 36.19 -7.70 2.68
C LEU A 15 36.71 -6.74 3.75
N GLN A 16 36.04 -5.60 3.97
CA GLN A 16 36.42 -4.65 5.02
C GLN A 16 36.17 -5.25 6.41
N ASP A 17 35.05 -5.91 6.63
CA ASP A 17 34.72 -6.56 7.89
C ASP A 17 35.71 -7.71 8.20
N GLN A 18 36.06 -8.54 7.24
CA GLN A 18 37.07 -9.58 7.38
C GLN A 18 38.47 -8.99 7.64
N SER A 19 38.83 -7.90 6.95
CA SER A 19 40.09 -7.19 7.17
C SER A 19 40.18 -6.63 8.58
N MET A 20 39.09 -6.15 9.15
CA MET A 20 39.05 -5.63 10.52
C MET A 20 39.11 -6.75 11.55
N PHE A 21 38.47 -7.88 11.30
CA PHE A 21 38.40 -8.99 12.23
C PHE A 21 39.71 -9.79 12.28
N TYR A 22 40.32 -10.06 11.11
CA TYR A 22 41.50 -10.90 10.98
C TYR A 22 42.80 -10.15 10.67
N GLY A 23 42.74 -8.88 10.39
CA GLY A 23 43.87 -8.06 9.91
C GLY A 23 44.13 -6.83 10.72
N VAL A 24 44.62 -5.79 10.04
CA VAL A 24 44.96 -4.48 10.63
C VAL A 24 43.93 -3.43 10.24
N ASP A 25 43.64 -2.55 11.21
CA ASP A 25 42.67 -1.46 11.05
C ASP A 25 43.27 -0.20 10.38
N LYS A 26 44.57 -0.23 10.04
CA LYS A 26 45.31 0.96 9.54
C LYS A 26 45.71 0.78 8.07
N SER A 27 45.55 1.86 7.32
CA SER A 27 46.06 1.94 5.96
C SER A 27 47.57 2.10 5.94
N ARG A 28 48.27 1.35 5.07
CA ARG A 28 49.71 1.56 4.78
C ARG A 28 49.97 2.72 3.84
N PHE A 29 48.92 3.23 3.16
CA PHE A 29 49.02 4.36 2.24
C PHE A 29 49.27 5.66 3.03
N LYS A 30 50.38 6.34 2.75
CA LYS A 30 50.84 7.55 3.49
C LYS A 30 50.67 8.84 2.69
N GLU A 31 50.37 8.76 1.39
CA GLU A 31 50.16 9.91 0.54
C GLU A 31 48.84 10.62 0.86
N ASN A 32 48.67 11.83 0.30
CA ASN A 32 47.42 12.57 0.47
C ASN A 32 46.24 11.76 -0.03
N LYS A 33 45.25 11.60 0.83
CA LYS A 33 43.97 10.93 0.50
C LYS A 33 42.96 11.97 0.08
N ARG A 34 42.33 11.74 -1.05
CA ARG A 34 41.18 12.53 -1.48
C ARG A 34 40.14 12.59 -0.36
N ALA A 35 39.76 13.79 0.03
CA ALA A 35 38.65 14.04 0.94
C ALA A 35 37.54 14.79 0.18
N VAL A 36 36.35 14.26 0.23
CA VAL A 36 35.17 14.91 -0.36
C VAL A 36 34.17 15.19 0.75
N PRO A 37 33.66 16.43 0.85
CA PRO A 37 32.68 16.77 1.87
C PRO A 37 31.42 15.91 1.72
N GLU A 38 30.77 15.63 2.82
CA GLU A 38 29.49 14.95 2.83
C GLU A 38 28.42 15.85 2.21
N LYS A 39 27.44 15.22 1.52
CA LYS A 39 26.37 15.94 0.83
C LYS A 39 25.05 15.71 1.54
N HIS A 40 24.20 16.73 1.54
CA HIS A 40 22.82 16.57 2.01
C HIS A 40 21.98 15.92 0.91
N MET A 41 21.37 14.76 1.20
CA MET A 41 20.49 14.03 0.27
C MET A 41 19.13 13.71 0.90
N GLY A 42 18.76 14.43 1.96
CA GLY A 42 17.47 14.26 2.64
C GLY A 42 17.52 13.38 3.90
N PRO A 43 16.35 12.99 4.42
CA PRO A 43 16.24 12.24 5.67
C PRO A 43 16.62 10.76 5.53
N LEU A 44 16.54 10.18 4.33
CA LEU A 44 16.71 8.74 4.12
C LEU A 44 18.16 8.32 3.85
N ILE A 45 18.95 9.18 3.21
CA ILE A 45 20.26 8.82 2.68
C ILE A 45 21.36 9.53 3.45
N LYS A 46 22.25 8.74 4.07
CA LYS A 46 23.49 9.22 4.66
C LYS A 46 24.63 9.08 3.65
N THR A 47 25.40 10.14 3.48
CA THR A 47 26.50 10.17 2.52
C THR A 47 27.85 10.01 3.20
N GLN A 48 28.78 9.36 2.50
CA GLN A 48 30.21 9.36 2.76
C GLN A 48 30.97 9.41 1.43
N MET A 49 31.00 10.60 0.83
CA MET A 49 31.40 10.77 -0.57
C MET A 49 32.87 10.48 -0.84
N THR A 50 33.71 10.49 0.18
CA THR A 50 35.12 10.02 0.06
C THR A 50 35.21 8.55 -0.40
N ARG A 51 34.17 7.74 -0.19
CA ARG A 51 34.10 6.32 -0.63
C ARG A 51 33.59 6.15 -2.05
N CYS A 52 33.08 7.19 -2.67
CA CYS A 52 32.49 7.13 -3.99
C CYS A 52 33.54 6.76 -5.05
N ILE A 53 33.25 5.76 -5.87
CA ILE A 53 34.08 5.30 -6.99
C ILE A 53 33.60 5.82 -8.36
N HIS A 54 32.68 6.77 -8.35
CA HIS A 54 32.10 7.41 -9.54
C HIS A 54 31.49 6.42 -10.57
N CYS A 55 30.94 5.31 -10.09
CA CYS A 55 30.31 4.30 -10.98
C CYS A 55 29.00 4.79 -11.62
N THR A 56 28.49 5.92 -11.20
CA THR A 56 27.27 6.60 -11.70
C THR A 56 25.96 5.79 -11.62
N ARG A 57 25.94 4.64 -10.96
CA ARG A 57 24.72 3.80 -10.83
C ARG A 57 23.56 4.58 -10.19
N CYS A 58 23.83 5.37 -9.14
CA CYS A 58 22.80 6.20 -8.49
C CYS A 58 22.25 7.28 -9.43
N VAL A 59 23.09 7.94 -10.23
CA VAL A 59 22.66 8.94 -11.20
C VAL A 59 21.81 8.30 -12.30
N ARG A 60 22.27 7.16 -12.86
CA ARG A 60 21.52 6.43 -13.89
C ARG A 60 20.20 5.92 -13.37
N PHE A 61 20.15 5.38 -12.15
CA PHE A 61 18.88 4.97 -11.52
C PHE A 61 17.93 6.14 -11.41
N ALA A 62 18.38 7.29 -10.90
CA ALA A 62 17.54 8.48 -10.75
C ALA A 62 16.95 8.92 -12.11
N THR A 63 17.76 8.94 -13.17
CA THR A 63 17.33 9.42 -14.49
C THR A 63 16.59 8.37 -15.31
N GLU A 64 17.02 7.11 -15.30
CA GLU A 64 16.47 6.04 -16.15
C GLU A 64 15.26 5.36 -15.52
N VAL A 65 15.35 4.95 -14.25
CA VAL A 65 14.29 4.22 -13.54
C VAL A 65 13.32 5.16 -12.83
N ALA A 66 13.81 6.00 -11.92
CA ALA A 66 12.95 6.91 -11.16
C ALA A 66 12.44 8.10 -12.00
N GLY A 67 13.14 8.47 -13.07
CA GLY A 67 12.74 9.55 -13.98
C GLY A 67 12.90 10.95 -13.44
N VAL A 68 13.81 11.13 -12.48
CA VAL A 68 14.08 12.42 -11.84
C VAL A 68 15.55 12.82 -12.02
N SER A 69 15.79 14.11 -12.23
CA SER A 69 17.15 14.65 -12.42
C SER A 69 17.72 15.22 -11.12
N GLU A 70 17.50 14.53 -10.00
CA GLU A 70 17.91 15.01 -8.67
C GLU A 70 19.40 14.81 -8.38
N LEU A 71 20.02 13.78 -9.00
CA LEU A 71 21.45 13.48 -8.86
C LEU A 71 22.20 13.78 -10.14
N GLY A 72 23.39 14.34 -9.98
CA GLY A 72 24.29 14.61 -11.08
C GLY A 72 25.76 14.46 -10.68
N ALA A 73 26.64 14.61 -11.68
CA ALA A 73 28.08 14.64 -11.48
C ALA A 73 28.63 16.04 -11.80
N ILE A 74 29.40 16.58 -10.91
CA ILE A 74 30.11 17.85 -11.11
C ILE A 74 31.61 17.60 -11.13
N GLY A 75 32.38 18.46 -11.83
CA GLY A 75 33.82 18.29 -12.00
C GLY A 75 34.18 17.16 -12.97
N ARG A 76 35.47 16.86 -13.05
CA ARG A 76 36.01 15.79 -13.88
C ARG A 76 37.30 15.21 -13.27
N GLY A 77 37.63 13.98 -13.69
CA GLY A 77 38.81 13.28 -13.19
C GLY A 77 38.79 13.09 -11.68
N GLU A 78 39.86 13.44 -10.99
CA GLU A 78 39.97 13.29 -9.54
C GLU A 78 38.99 14.19 -8.76
N ASP A 79 38.60 15.33 -9.34
CA ASP A 79 37.68 16.28 -8.73
C ASP A 79 36.20 15.98 -9.00
N MET A 80 35.91 14.93 -9.73
CA MET A 80 34.53 14.55 -9.98
C MET A 80 33.81 14.20 -8.68
N GLN A 81 32.61 14.73 -8.50
CA GLN A 81 31.77 14.49 -7.33
C GLN A 81 30.32 14.20 -7.77
N ILE A 82 29.69 13.24 -7.12
CA ILE A 82 28.26 13.01 -7.24
C ILE A 82 27.57 13.84 -6.17
N THR A 83 26.59 14.63 -6.57
CA THR A 83 25.83 15.52 -5.68
C THR A 83 24.41 15.72 -6.17
N THR A 84 23.54 16.22 -5.30
CA THR A 84 22.22 16.74 -5.68
C THR A 84 22.36 18.17 -6.21
N TYR A 85 21.36 18.61 -7.00
CA TYR A 85 21.32 20.00 -7.46
C TYR A 85 21.11 20.94 -6.26
N LEU A 86 22.00 21.91 -6.10
CA LEU A 86 22.02 22.87 -4.98
C LEU A 86 21.87 22.24 -3.58
N GLU A 87 22.39 21.03 -3.40
CA GLU A 87 22.29 20.27 -2.14
C GLU A 87 20.86 20.06 -1.64
N GLN A 88 19.89 20.06 -2.54
CA GLN A 88 18.50 19.77 -2.21
C GLN A 88 18.32 18.29 -1.84
N SER A 89 17.33 18.02 -1.00
CA SER A 89 16.94 16.64 -0.67
C SER A 89 16.40 15.91 -1.89
N MET A 90 16.70 14.64 -2.03
CA MET A 90 16.02 13.76 -2.97
C MET A 90 14.57 13.60 -2.57
N GLN A 91 13.65 13.73 -3.53
CA GLN A 91 12.21 13.73 -3.30
C GLN A 91 11.46 12.58 -4.01
N SER A 92 12.17 11.85 -4.86
CA SER A 92 11.58 10.72 -5.55
C SER A 92 11.10 9.67 -4.54
N GLU A 93 9.94 9.12 -4.77
CA GLU A 93 9.33 8.04 -4.00
C GLU A 93 10.12 6.71 -4.07
N LEU A 94 11.15 6.67 -4.93
CA LEU A 94 12.09 5.55 -5.11
C LEU A 94 13.51 5.89 -4.67
N SER A 95 13.74 7.03 -4.02
CA SER A 95 15.07 7.59 -3.79
C SER A 95 16.01 6.64 -3.05
N ALA A 96 15.52 5.88 -2.10
CA ALA A 96 16.34 5.01 -1.26
C ALA A 96 16.90 3.76 -1.98
N ASN A 97 16.39 3.42 -3.17
CA ASN A 97 16.97 2.31 -3.95
C ASN A 97 18.42 2.56 -4.37
N VAL A 98 18.86 3.83 -4.42
CA VAL A 98 20.27 4.17 -4.68
C VAL A 98 21.22 3.63 -3.60
N ILE A 99 20.71 3.36 -2.39
CA ILE A 99 21.48 2.76 -1.29
C ILE A 99 21.88 1.33 -1.66
N ASP A 100 20.93 0.55 -2.19
CA ASP A 100 21.17 -0.84 -2.59
C ASP A 100 22.09 -0.93 -3.81
N LEU A 101 21.98 0.04 -4.71
CA LEU A 101 22.82 0.14 -5.91
C LEU A 101 24.26 0.59 -5.63
N CYS A 102 24.50 1.32 -4.54
CA CYS A 102 25.82 1.85 -4.22
C CYS A 102 26.78 0.72 -3.79
N PRO A 103 27.83 0.38 -4.58
CA PRO A 103 28.67 -0.81 -4.30
C PRO A 103 29.67 -0.59 -3.18
N VAL A 104 29.80 0.63 -2.67
CA VAL A 104 30.91 1.01 -1.78
C VAL A 104 30.49 1.70 -0.46
N GLY A 105 29.21 1.81 -0.16
CA GLY A 105 28.72 2.48 1.04
C GLY A 105 29.05 3.97 1.09
N ALA A 106 29.13 4.60 -0.08
CA ALA A 106 29.13 6.06 -0.19
C ALA A 106 27.73 6.62 0.10
N LEU A 107 26.68 5.84 -0.23
CA LEU A 107 25.29 6.09 0.10
C LEU A 107 24.82 4.96 1.02
N THR A 108 24.27 5.30 2.17
CA THR A 108 23.81 4.33 3.18
C THR A 108 22.47 4.78 3.77
N SER A 109 21.71 3.85 4.34
CA SER A 109 20.45 4.16 5.00
C SER A 109 20.67 4.95 6.27
N LYS A 110 20.19 6.21 6.33
CA LYS A 110 20.35 7.06 7.49
C LYS A 110 19.61 6.53 8.73
N PRO A 111 18.36 6.02 8.61
CA PRO A 111 17.66 5.44 9.75
C PRO A 111 18.28 4.15 10.29
N TYR A 112 18.93 3.36 9.42
CA TYR A 112 19.46 2.04 9.81
C TYR A 112 20.94 2.06 10.20
N VAL A 113 21.68 3.13 9.87
CA VAL A 113 23.14 3.16 10.07
C VAL A 113 23.49 2.98 11.56
N PHE A 114 24.38 2.01 11.87
CA PHE A 114 24.86 1.61 13.20
C PHE A 114 23.87 0.83 14.09
N GLU A 115 22.73 0.37 13.56
CA GLU A 115 21.73 -0.38 14.34
C GLU A 115 22.15 -1.84 14.58
N ALA A 116 22.52 -2.59 13.54
CA ALA A 116 22.85 -3.99 13.67
C ALA A 116 23.82 -4.49 12.58
N ARG A 117 24.43 -5.65 12.80
CA ARG A 117 25.24 -6.37 11.82
C ARG A 117 24.38 -7.38 11.05
N PRO A 118 24.68 -7.71 9.78
CA PRO A 118 23.82 -8.59 8.96
C PRO A 118 23.74 -10.04 9.48
N TRP A 119 24.74 -10.50 10.20
CA TRP A 119 24.74 -11.84 10.81
C TRP A 119 23.93 -11.90 12.11
N GLU A 120 23.61 -10.76 12.71
CA GLU A 120 22.77 -10.65 13.90
C GLU A 120 21.28 -10.65 13.53
N LEU A 121 20.96 -10.40 12.25
CA LEU A 121 19.61 -10.22 11.78
C LEU A 121 18.96 -11.55 11.39
N LYS A 122 17.75 -11.77 11.87
CA LYS A 122 16.84 -12.77 11.34
C LYS A 122 16.16 -12.20 10.09
N LYS A 123 16.19 -12.95 9.02
CA LYS A 123 15.64 -12.56 7.70
C LYS A 123 14.35 -13.32 7.45
N THR A 124 13.28 -12.61 7.14
CA THR A 124 11.98 -13.19 6.82
C THR A 124 11.49 -12.59 5.50
N GLU A 125 11.20 -13.46 4.55
CA GLU A 125 10.58 -13.06 3.28
C GLU A 125 9.09 -12.84 3.50
N THR A 126 8.54 -11.76 2.97
CA THR A 126 7.13 -11.40 3.14
C THR A 126 6.66 -10.51 2.00
N VAL A 127 5.45 -9.98 2.13
CA VAL A 127 4.80 -9.12 1.14
C VAL A 127 4.58 -7.74 1.74
N ASP A 128 4.77 -6.71 0.94
CA ASP A 128 4.46 -5.33 1.29
C ASP A 128 2.95 -5.10 1.37
N VAL A 129 2.54 -4.32 2.37
CA VAL A 129 1.14 -3.92 2.59
C VAL A 129 0.95 -2.41 2.53
N MET A 130 1.99 -1.66 2.14
CA MET A 130 1.91 -0.20 2.09
C MET A 130 1.13 0.31 0.89
N ASP A 131 0.95 -0.53 -0.14
CA ASP A 131 0.08 -0.29 -1.29
C ASP A 131 -0.47 -1.63 -1.83
N ALA A 132 -1.32 -1.58 -2.87
CA ALA A 132 -1.95 -2.76 -3.43
C ALA A 132 -1.06 -3.58 -4.40
N VAL A 133 0.14 -3.11 -4.73
CA VAL A 133 1.04 -3.80 -5.68
C VAL A 133 1.48 -5.16 -5.16
N GLY A 134 1.65 -5.28 -3.83
CA GLY A 134 2.10 -6.51 -3.21
C GLY A 134 3.57 -6.82 -3.52
N SER A 135 4.44 -5.82 -3.44
CA SER A 135 5.88 -5.96 -3.67
C SER A 135 6.49 -7.01 -2.74
N ASN A 136 7.35 -7.86 -3.28
CA ASN A 136 8.05 -8.84 -2.47
C ASN A 136 9.19 -8.19 -1.69
N VAL A 137 9.20 -8.41 -0.39
CA VAL A 137 10.15 -7.78 0.52
C VAL A 137 10.75 -8.78 1.49
N ARG A 138 11.91 -8.42 2.00
CA ARG A 138 12.55 -9.10 3.11
C ARG A 138 12.59 -8.19 4.31
N VAL A 139 12.00 -8.64 5.40
CA VAL A 139 12.03 -7.97 6.70
C VAL A 139 13.19 -8.53 7.52
N ASP A 140 14.09 -7.68 7.95
CA ASP A 140 15.23 -8.02 8.78
C ASP A 140 14.95 -7.56 10.22
N THR A 141 14.94 -8.50 11.17
CA THR A 141 14.67 -8.25 12.60
C THR A 141 15.89 -8.53 13.47
N TYR A 142 16.04 -7.75 14.53
CA TYR A 142 16.98 -7.96 15.61
C TYR A 142 16.23 -7.90 16.92
N ASP A 143 16.39 -8.90 17.75
CA ASP A 143 15.65 -9.04 19.02
C ASP A 143 14.13 -8.81 18.86
N TRP A 144 13.58 -9.42 17.79
CA TRP A 144 12.16 -9.34 17.38
C TRP A 144 11.67 -7.95 16.92
N GLU A 145 12.51 -6.93 16.98
CA GLU A 145 12.21 -5.61 16.43
C GLU A 145 12.57 -5.55 14.93
N VAL A 146 11.68 -5.01 14.13
CA VAL A 146 11.94 -4.78 12.71
C VAL A 146 12.95 -3.65 12.55
N LYS A 147 14.12 -3.96 12.01
CA LYS A 147 15.21 -2.98 11.82
C LYS A 147 15.25 -2.39 10.43
N ARG A 148 14.84 -3.16 9.42
CA ARG A 148 14.78 -2.68 8.03
C ARG A 148 13.94 -3.59 7.15
N VAL A 149 13.45 -3.01 6.06
CA VAL A 149 12.78 -3.71 4.96
C VAL A 149 13.60 -3.51 3.68
N LEU A 150 13.82 -4.59 2.95
CA LEU A 150 14.62 -4.61 1.72
C LEU A 150 13.84 -5.27 0.60
N PRO A 151 14.10 -4.91 -0.68
CA PRO A 151 13.46 -5.57 -1.80
C PRO A 151 13.90 -7.03 -1.89
N LEU A 152 12.96 -7.88 -2.30
CA LEU A 152 13.21 -9.23 -2.78
C LEU A 152 12.88 -9.24 -4.27
N ILE A 153 13.76 -9.79 -5.08
CA ILE A 153 13.61 -9.79 -6.55
C ILE A 153 12.37 -10.58 -6.95
N ASN A 154 11.48 -9.93 -7.67
CA ASN A 154 10.35 -10.55 -8.35
C ASN A 154 10.09 -9.82 -9.67
N GLU A 155 10.52 -10.44 -10.77
CA GLU A 155 10.43 -9.86 -12.12
C GLU A 155 8.99 -9.55 -12.55
N ASP A 156 8.00 -10.31 -12.05
CA ASP A 156 6.60 -10.11 -12.41
C ASP A 156 6.00 -8.91 -11.70
N ILE A 157 6.45 -8.57 -10.48
CA ILE A 157 5.81 -7.55 -9.63
C ILE A 157 6.71 -6.32 -9.50
N ASN A 158 7.72 -6.39 -8.65
CA ASN A 158 8.51 -5.22 -8.24
C ASN A 158 9.92 -5.16 -8.82
N GLU A 159 10.32 -6.13 -9.64
CA GLU A 159 11.73 -6.27 -10.10
C GLU A 159 12.68 -6.25 -8.89
N GLU A 160 13.65 -5.33 -8.88
CA GLU A 160 14.62 -5.13 -7.79
C GLU A 160 14.25 -3.94 -6.88
N TRP A 161 13.09 -3.31 -7.08
CA TRP A 161 12.75 -2.01 -6.50
C TRP A 161 11.64 -2.11 -5.46
N ILE A 162 11.69 -1.21 -4.47
CA ILE A 162 10.57 -0.93 -3.56
C ILE A 162 10.43 0.57 -3.33
N SER A 163 9.24 1.00 -2.95
CA SER A 163 8.99 2.39 -2.61
C SER A 163 9.68 2.80 -1.30
N ASP A 164 9.96 4.08 -1.14
CA ASP A 164 10.55 4.59 0.10
C ASP A 164 9.62 4.39 1.30
N LYS A 165 8.31 4.46 1.07
CA LYS A 165 7.28 4.13 2.06
C LYS A 165 7.37 2.67 2.51
N THR A 166 7.42 1.73 1.59
CA THR A 166 7.62 0.30 1.86
C THR A 166 8.87 0.05 2.69
N ARG A 167 9.96 0.75 2.36
CA ARG A 167 11.27 0.56 3.01
C ARG A 167 11.32 1.13 4.42
N TYR A 168 10.70 2.27 4.68
CA TYR A 168 10.97 3.05 5.88
C TYR A 168 9.76 3.27 6.80
N ALA A 169 8.55 2.95 6.40
CA ALA A 169 7.43 3.01 7.32
C ALA A 169 7.55 2.00 8.47
N CYS A 170 8.52 1.08 8.41
CA CYS A 170 8.72 0.03 9.41
C CYS A 170 9.08 0.56 10.81
N ASP A 171 9.62 1.77 10.96
CA ASP A 171 9.83 2.38 12.28
C ASP A 171 8.50 2.73 12.98
N GLY A 172 7.41 2.89 12.22
CA GLY A 172 6.06 3.02 12.74
C GLY A 172 5.58 1.78 13.49
N LEU A 173 6.13 0.58 13.18
CA LEU A 173 5.77 -0.66 13.86
C LEU A 173 6.14 -0.69 15.35
N SER A 174 6.99 0.20 15.83
CA SER A 174 7.33 0.35 17.24
C SER A 174 6.69 1.55 17.92
N ASN A 175 5.99 2.40 17.18
CA ASN A 175 5.37 3.62 17.70
C ASN A 175 3.85 3.46 17.80
N GLN A 176 3.21 4.13 18.78
CA GLN A 176 1.75 4.18 18.97
C GLN A 176 1.07 2.79 19.01
N ARG A 177 1.77 1.77 19.47
CA ARG A 177 1.27 0.40 19.52
C ARG A 177 0.26 0.18 20.63
N LEU A 178 -0.79 -0.56 20.28
CA LEU A 178 -1.76 -1.07 21.25
C LEU A 178 -1.24 -2.39 21.81
N ASP A 179 -1.03 -2.46 23.13
CA ASP A 179 -0.40 -3.58 23.82
C ASP A 179 -1.33 -4.32 24.78
N THR A 180 -2.42 -3.68 25.21
CA THR A 180 -3.40 -4.22 26.16
C THR A 180 -4.81 -3.78 25.73
N PRO A 181 -5.87 -4.51 26.10
CA PRO A 181 -7.24 -4.05 25.88
C PRO A 181 -7.55 -2.79 26.69
N PHE A 182 -8.39 -1.92 26.16
CA PHE A 182 -8.84 -0.71 26.82
C PHE A 182 -10.36 -0.57 26.77
N ILE A 183 -10.92 0.01 27.81
CA ILE A 183 -12.33 0.43 27.90
C ILE A 183 -12.38 1.92 28.18
N LYS A 184 -13.27 2.64 27.51
CA LYS A 184 -13.46 4.07 27.69
C LYS A 184 -14.50 4.34 28.76
N TYR A 185 -14.07 4.87 29.91
CA TYR A 185 -14.93 5.33 31.00
C TYR A 185 -14.84 6.87 31.12
N ASN A 186 -15.98 7.56 31.06
CA ASN A 186 -16.04 9.02 31.19
C ASN A 186 -15.06 9.76 30.26
N GLY A 187 -14.87 9.25 29.04
CA GLY A 187 -13.99 9.85 28.04
C GLY A 187 -12.49 9.50 28.17
N LYS A 188 -12.10 8.70 29.17
CA LYS A 188 -10.72 8.24 29.38
C LYS A 188 -10.62 6.74 29.15
N PHE A 189 -9.52 6.30 28.53
CA PHE A 189 -9.21 4.89 28.35
C PHE A 189 -8.56 4.34 29.62
N GLU A 190 -9.08 3.21 30.10
CA GLU A 190 -8.55 2.43 31.21
C GLU A 190 -8.18 1.04 30.70
N LYS A 191 -7.06 0.50 31.22
CA LYS A 191 -6.63 -0.88 30.89
C LYS A 191 -7.63 -1.87 31.45
N ALA A 192 -7.95 -2.88 30.66
CA ALA A 192 -8.87 -3.94 31.01
C ALA A 192 -8.32 -5.32 30.65
N SER A 193 -8.85 -6.38 31.22
CA SER A 193 -8.53 -7.75 30.83
C SER A 193 -9.33 -8.19 29.60
N TRP A 194 -8.81 -9.16 28.86
CA TRP A 194 -9.52 -9.77 27.73
C TRP A 194 -10.90 -10.31 28.13
N SER A 195 -11.00 -10.95 29.31
CA SER A 195 -12.27 -11.49 29.80
C SER A 195 -13.32 -10.42 30.09
N GLU A 196 -12.88 -9.24 30.53
CA GLU A 196 -13.76 -8.12 30.83
C GLU A 196 -14.29 -7.47 29.55
N VAL A 197 -13.42 -7.18 28.59
CA VAL A 197 -13.83 -6.58 27.31
C VAL A 197 -14.75 -7.51 26.53
N PHE A 198 -14.51 -8.82 26.51
CA PHE A 198 -15.40 -9.78 25.86
C PHE A 198 -16.76 -9.89 26.52
N LYS A 199 -16.85 -9.83 27.86
CA LYS A 199 -18.12 -9.82 28.59
C LYS A 199 -18.96 -8.56 28.27
N ILE A 200 -18.31 -7.40 28.19
CA ILE A 200 -18.99 -6.15 27.84
C ILE A 200 -19.48 -6.23 26.39
N ASN A 201 -18.63 -6.66 25.47
CA ASN A 201 -19.00 -6.82 24.07
C ASN A 201 -20.19 -7.78 23.91
N LYS A 202 -20.16 -8.95 24.57
CA LYS A 202 -21.28 -9.89 24.61
C LYS A 202 -22.57 -9.23 25.06
N SER A 203 -22.54 -8.56 26.20
CA SER A 203 -23.72 -7.88 26.74
C SER A 203 -24.26 -6.80 25.78
N LYS A 204 -23.39 -6.07 25.09
CA LYS A 204 -23.77 -5.06 24.09
C LYS A 204 -24.44 -5.71 22.88
N PHE A 205 -23.85 -6.75 22.31
CA PHE A 205 -24.42 -7.46 21.15
C PHE A 205 -25.74 -8.15 21.49
N GLU A 206 -25.89 -8.74 22.69
CA GLU A 206 -27.13 -9.39 23.12
C GLU A 206 -28.29 -8.40 23.35
N ASN A 207 -27.97 -7.16 23.81
CA ASN A 207 -28.96 -6.12 24.08
C ASN A 207 -29.34 -5.29 22.84
N SER A 208 -28.59 -5.41 21.74
CA SER A 208 -28.85 -4.68 20.51
C SER A 208 -29.58 -5.56 19.49
N SER A 209 -30.43 -4.96 18.67
CA SER A 209 -31.01 -5.65 17.52
C SER A 209 -29.93 -5.97 16.49
N LYS A 210 -29.96 -7.16 15.91
CA LYS A 210 -28.99 -7.61 14.91
C LYS A 210 -28.84 -6.64 13.74
N ASP A 211 -29.94 -6.08 13.26
CA ASP A 211 -29.97 -5.11 12.15
C ASP A 211 -29.31 -3.76 12.50
N LYS A 212 -29.06 -3.51 13.78
CA LYS A 212 -28.44 -2.26 14.28
C LYS A 212 -26.94 -2.41 14.56
N VAL A 213 -26.35 -3.52 14.12
CA VAL A 213 -24.91 -3.77 14.20
C VAL A 213 -24.35 -3.68 12.79
N CYS A 214 -23.25 -2.94 12.62
CA CYS A 214 -22.48 -2.94 11.38
C CYS A 214 -20.99 -3.12 11.66
N GLY A 215 -20.24 -3.50 10.63
CA GLY A 215 -18.81 -3.67 10.76
C GLY A 215 -18.03 -3.31 9.50
N PHE A 216 -16.80 -2.85 9.71
CA PHE A 216 -15.91 -2.45 8.62
C PHE A 216 -14.52 -3.04 8.80
N VAL A 217 -13.98 -3.58 7.70
CA VAL A 217 -12.62 -4.12 7.63
C VAL A 217 -11.70 -3.08 6.99
N GLY A 218 -10.51 -2.92 7.50
CA GLY A 218 -9.57 -1.89 7.06
C GLY A 218 -8.55 -2.34 6.02
N ASP A 219 -7.70 -1.42 5.66
CA ASP A 219 -6.84 -1.43 4.49
C ASP A 219 -5.62 -2.36 4.59
N LEU A 220 -5.23 -2.76 5.81
CA LEU A 220 -4.02 -3.56 6.09
C LEU A 220 -4.32 -4.97 6.59
N THR A 221 -5.59 -5.37 6.62
CA THR A 221 -6.01 -6.68 7.11
C THR A 221 -5.68 -7.80 6.12
N ASN A 222 -5.20 -8.94 6.61
CA ASN A 222 -5.01 -10.13 5.79
C ASN A 222 -6.35 -10.83 5.50
N MET A 223 -6.34 -11.74 4.54
CA MET A 223 -7.54 -12.42 4.07
C MET A 223 -8.18 -13.31 5.14
N GLU A 224 -7.39 -13.91 6.03
CA GLU A 224 -7.89 -14.74 7.14
C GLU A 224 -8.73 -13.91 8.11
N THR A 225 -8.23 -12.71 8.46
CA THR A 225 -8.97 -11.77 9.31
C THR A 225 -10.25 -11.30 8.64
N GLY A 226 -10.19 -10.96 7.35
CA GLY A 226 -11.37 -10.62 6.56
C GLY A 226 -12.39 -11.76 6.53
N TYR A 227 -11.94 -12.98 6.26
CA TYR A 227 -12.82 -14.14 6.17
C TYR A 227 -13.50 -14.49 7.50
N ILE A 228 -12.74 -14.54 8.62
CA ILE A 228 -13.33 -14.82 9.93
C ILE A 228 -14.27 -13.69 10.38
N PHE A 229 -13.95 -12.44 10.04
CA PHE A 229 -14.84 -11.31 10.31
C PHE A 229 -16.19 -11.50 9.59
N LYS A 230 -16.17 -11.85 8.31
CA LYS A 230 -17.38 -12.18 7.55
C LYS A 230 -18.16 -13.34 8.19
N GLU A 231 -17.48 -14.44 8.52
CA GLU A 231 -18.10 -15.59 9.17
C GLU A 231 -18.68 -15.25 10.56
N PHE A 232 -18.06 -14.33 11.28
CA PHE A 232 -18.59 -13.81 12.54
C PHE A 232 -19.94 -13.09 12.34
N PHE A 233 -20.03 -12.23 11.33
CA PHE A 233 -21.28 -11.55 11.00
C PHE A 233 -22.34 -12.54 10.49
N ASP A 234 -21.99 -13.42 9.58
CA ASP A 234 -22.91 -14.38 8.95
C ASP A 234 -23.42 -15.43 9.96
N ARG A 235 -22.52 -16.07 10.74
CA ARG A 235 -22.87 -17.20 11.61
C ARG A 235 -23.20 -16.80 13.05
N THR A 236 -22.52 -15.81 13.62
CA THR A 236 -22.72 -15.41 15.03
C THR A 236 -23.78 -14.35 15.14
N LEU A 237 -23.67 -13.26 14.37
CA LEU A 237 -24.63 -12.16 14.39
C LEU A 237 -25.85 -12.41 13.50
N ASN A 238 -25.75 -13.31 12.52
CA ASN A 238 -26.76 -13.57 11.48
C ASN A 238 -27.21 -12.25 10.81
N ASN A 239 -26.25 -11.50 10.29
CA ASN A 239 -26.39 -10.16 9.77
C ASN A 239 -25.37 -9.95 8.63
N ASN A 240 -25.72 -9.20 7.58
CA ASN A 240 -24.89 -8.89 6.42
C ASN A 240 -24.47 -7.41 6.33
N ASN A 241 -24.57 -6.66 7.44
CA ASN A 241 -24.19 -5.24 7.48
C ASN A 241 -22.68 -5.06 7.67
N TYR A 242 -21.89 -5.51 6.72
CA TYR A 242 -20.45 -5.32 6.73
C TYR A 242 -19.94 -4.86 5.36
N ASP A 243 -18.84 -4.11 5.37
CA ASP A 243 -18.15 -3.62 4.17
C ASP A 243 -16.64 -3.45 4.44
N SER A 244 -15.85 -3.40 3.39
CA SER A 244 -14.43 -3.06 3.45
C SER A 244 -14.12 -1.69 2.87
N ARG A 245 -15.08 -1.01 2.25
CA ARG A 245 -14.90 0.33 1.73
C ARG A 245 -15.01 1.37 2.85
N SER A 246 -14.11 2.33 2.86
CA SER A 246 -14.17 3.52 3.70
C SER A 246 -14.93 4.70 3.07
N ASP A 247 -15.40 4.51 1.83
CA ASP A 247 -16.11 5.52 1.02
C ASP A 247 -17.22 4.85 0.18
N ASN A 248 -18.00 5.69 -0.52
CA ASN A 248 -19.13 5.23 -1.34
C ASN A 248 -18.73 4.91 -2.79
N ARG A 249 -17.48 4.49 -3.03
CA ARG A 249 -17.02 4.16 -4.38
C ARG A 249 -17.88 3.06 -5.00
N PHE A 250 -18.20 3.23 -6.27
CA PHE A 250 -18.84 2.19 -7.07
C PHE A 250 -17.90 0.99 -7.23
N LEU A 251 -18.46 -0.21 -7.14
CA LEU A 251 -17.75 -1.43 -7.47
C LEU A 251 -18.72 -2.47 -8.04
N ASP A 252 -18.40 -3.01 -9.19
CA ASP A 252 -19.10 -4.13 -9.78
C ASP A 252 -18.39 -5.45 -9.41
N ASN A 253 -19.00 -6.23 -8.52
CA ASN A 253 -18.49 -7.54 -8.08
C ASN A 253 -19.11 -8.72 -8.86
N SER A 254 -19.82 -8.47 -9.95
CA SER A 254 -20.42 -9.51 -10.78
C SER A 254 -19.40 -10.42 -11.46
N GLU A 255 -18.26 -9.86 -11.83
CA GLU A 255 -17.13 -10.55 -12.43
C GLU A 255 -15.84 -10.08 -11.73
N ARG A 256 -14.90 -10.97 -11.42
CA ARG A 256 -13.63 -10.63 -10.77
C ARG A 256 -12.82 -9.63 -11.58
N GLU A 257 -12.89 -9.72 -12.89
CA GLU A 257 -12.23 -8.82 -13.83
C GLU A 257 -12.64 -7.35 -13.70
N ASN A 258 -13.75 -7.05 -13.02
CA ASN A 258 -14.25 -5.69 -12.85
C ASN A 258 -13.56 -4.91 -11.74
N TYR A 259 -12.72 -5.56 -10.90
CA TYR A 259 -12.05 -4.90 -9.77
C TYR A 259 -10.56 -5.22 -9.60
N ILE A 260 -9.96 -5.97 -10.52
CA ILE A 260 -8.52 -6.27 -10.51
C ILE A 260 -7.78 -5.56 -11.66
N PHE A 261 -6.47 -5.61 -11.59
CA PHE A 261 -5.58 -5.19 -12.68
C PHE A 261 -5.34 -6.37 -13.63
N ASN A 262 -6.11 -6.45 -14.68
CA ASN A 262 -6.22 -7.65 -15.51
C ASN A 262 -5.04 -7.89 -16.45
N SER A 263 -4.38 -6.82 -16.93
CA SER A 263 -3.27 -6.95 -17.90
C SER A 263 -1.96 -7.43 -17.27
N SER A 264 -1.96 -7.75 -15.97
CA SER A 264 -0.80 -8.01 -15.10
C SER A 264 0.15 -6.81 -14.94
N ILE A 265 0.94 -6.82 -13.87
CA ILE A 265 1.89 -5.73 -13.58
C ILE A 265 3.04 -5.73 -14.58
N ASN A 266 3.58 -6.89 -14.93
CA ASN A 266 4.62 -7.01 -15.97
C ASN A 266 4.07 -6.76 -17.37
N GLY A 267 2.80 -7.03 -17.63
CA GLY A 267 2.13 -6.77 -18.92
C GLY A 267 2.06 -5.28 -19.29
N ILE A 268 2.30 -4.36 -18.34
CA ILE A 268 2.42 -2.93 -18.62
C ILE A 268 3.50 -2.66 -19.68
N GLU A 269 4.56 -3.44 -19.67
CA GLU A 269 5.68 -3.31 -20.62
C GLU A 269 5.28 -3.68 -22.05
N ASP A 270 4.22 -4.46 -22.23
CA ASP A 270 3.70 -4.87 -23.54
C ASP A 270 2.67 -3.89 -24.13
N ALA A 271 2.15 -2.95 -23.31
CA ALA A 271 1.13 -2.01 -23.75
C ALA A 271 1.69 -0.99 -24.76
N ASP A 272 0.96 -0.74 -25.84
CA ASP A 272 1.30 0.29 -26.82
C ASP A 272 0.59 1.63 -26.57
N LEU A 273 -0.52 1.60 -25.83
CA LEU A 273 -1.23 2.77 -25.36
C LEU A 273 -1.74 2.56 -23.93
N ILE A 274 -1.46 3.51 -23.03
CA ILE A 274 -1.95 3.52 -21.66
C ILE A 274 -2.83 4.76 -21.46
N PHE A 275 -4.06 4.57 -21.01
CA PHE A 275 -4.98 5.65 -20.70
C PHE A 275 -5.33 5.64 -19.20
N LEU A 276 -4.87 6.67 -18.49
CA LEU A 276 -5.12 6.87 -17.06
C LEU A 276 -6.41 7.67 -16.86
N ILE A 277 -7.36 7.13 -16.12
CA ILE A 277 -8.64 7.78 -15.84
C ILE A 277 -8.84 7.85 -14.33
N GLY A 278 -8.63 9.03 -13.76
CA GLY A 278 -8.76 9.24 -12.32
C GLY A 278 -7.72 8.50 -11.49
N ALA A 279 -6.53 8.28 -12.03
CA ALA A 279 -5.42 7.57 -11.40
C ALA A 279 -4.15 8.42 -11.40
N ASN A 280 -3.38 8.34 -10.32
CA ASN A 280 -2.02 8.84 -10.25
C ASN A 280 -1.09 7.70 -9.77
N PRO A 281 -0.57 6.90 -10.69
CA PRO A 281 0.23 5.73 -10.34
C PRO A 281 1.52 6.08 -9.57
N ARG A 282 2.06 7.30 -9.69
CA ARG A 282 3.27 7.71 -8.96
C ARG A 282 3.08 7.63 -7.45
N TYR A 283 1.93 8.07 -6.93
CA TYR A 283 1.66 8.10 -5.49
C TYR A 283 0.80 6.92 -5.01
N GLU A 284 -0.07 6.40 -5.88
CA GLU A 284 -0.98 5.29 -5.54
C GLU A 284 -0.30 3.93 -5.64
N ALA A 285 0.60 3.75 -6.65
CA ALA A 285 1.31 2.50 -6.91
C ALA A 285 2.68 2.79 -7.53
N THR A 286 3.64 3.22 -6.73
CA THR A 286 4.93 3.76 -7.19
C THR A 286 5.70 2.79 -8.09
N ILE A 287 5.68 1.50 -7.80
CA ILE A 287 6.34 0.47 -8.62
C ILE A 287 5.65 0.33 -9.99
N LEU A 288 4.33 0.40 -10.01
CA LEU A 288 3.57 0.37 -11.27
C LEU A 288 3.91 1.59 -12.14
N ASN A 289 4.07 2.77 -11.54
CA ASN A 289 4.53 3.97 -12.24
C ASN A 289 5.93 3.80 -12.85
N ALA A 290 6.85 3.15 -12.13
CA ALA A 290 8.18 2.84 -12.65
C ALA A 290 8.11 1.92 -13.89
N ARG A 291 7.20 0.93 -13.90
CA ARG A 291 6.96 0.07 -15.06
C ARG A 291 6.32 0.81 -16.24
N ILE A 292 5.37 1.72 -15.99
CA ILE A 292 4.81 2.57 -17.05
C ILE A 292 5.92 3.43 -17.66
N ARG A 293 6.80 4.00 -16.82
CA ARG A 293 7.96 4.73 -17.30
C ARG A 293 8.89 3.84 -18.13
N LYS A 294 9.16 2.62 -17.71
CA LYS A 294 9.98 1.65 -18.45
C LYS A 294 9.37 1.35 -19.82
N ALA A 295 8.05 1.13 -19.91
CA ALA A 295 7.33 0.96 -21.16
C ALA A 295 7.44 2.20 -22.08
N PHE A 296 7.29 3.40 -21.50
CA PHE A 296 7.45 4.65 -22.23
C PHE A 296 8.86 4.80 -22.82
N VAL A 297 9.91 4.54 -22.02
CA VAL A 297 11.31 4.74 -22.44
C VAL A 297 11.75 3.69 -23.47
N ASN A 298 11.39 2.41 -23.25
CA ASN A 298 11.89 1.30 -24.05
C ASN A 298 11.03 1.06 -25.32
N ASN A 299 9.71 1.21 -25.20
CA ASN A 299 8.76 0.79 -26.25
C ASN A 299 8.01 1.97 -26.87
N ASN A 300 8.30 3.22 -26.45
CA ASN A 300 7.57 4.42 -26.85
C ASN A 300 6.05 4.33 -26.62
N THR A 301 5.63 3.64 -25.57
CA THR A 301 4.23 3.50 -25.17
C THR A 301 3.60 4.87 -25.00
N LYS A 302 2.48 5.11 -25.67
CA LYS A 302 1.77 6.38 -25.57
C LYS A 302 0.98 6.44 -24.26
N VAL A 303 1.17 7.49 -23.48
CA VAL A 303 0.41 7.71 -22.24
C VAL A 303 -0.53 8.90 -22.38
N ILE A 304 -1.78 8.71 -22.03
CA ILE A 304 -2.83 9.73 -21.99
C ILE A 304 -3.39 9.76 -20.58
N SER A 305 -3.63 10.91 -20.00
CA SER A 305 -4.30 11.07 -18.72
C SER A 305 -5.53 11.96 -18.85
N LEU A 306 -6.62 11.52 -18.26
CA LEU A 306 -7.78 12.36 -18.06
C LEU A 306 -7.59 13.14 -16.77
N ASN A 307 -7.52 14.46 -16.88
CA ASN A 307 -7.11 15.40 -15.85
C ASN A 307 -5.58 15.40 -15.60
N ASP A 308 -5.10 16.50 -15.02
CA ASP A 308 -3.71 16.68 -14.68
C ASP A 308 -3.31 15.79 -13.50
N SER A 309 -2.49 14.78 -13.77
CA SER A 309 -1.92 13.90 -12.77
C SER A 309 -0.61 14.44 -12.16
N GLY A 310 -0.20 15.65 -12.52
CA GLY A 310 1.06 16.22 -12.10
C GLY A 310 2.28 15.59 -12.79
N ASP A 311 3.42 15.61 -12.10
CA ASP A 311 4.63 14.97 -12.60
C ASP A 311 4.59 13.46 -12.39
N LEU A 312 4.37 12.70 -13.46
CA LEU A 312 4.43 11.23 -13.46
C LEU A 312 5.82 10.67 -13.79
N THR A 313 6.83 11.54 -13.95
CA THR A 313 8.20 11.20 -14.35
C THR A 313 8.38 10.82 -15.82
N TYR A 314 7.32 10.89 -16.63
CA TYR A 314 7.29 10.73 -18.08
C TYR A 314 6.25 11.67 -18.70
N PRO A 315 6.44 12.07 -19.98
CA PRO A 315 5.45 12.89 -20.68
C PRO A 315 4.16 12.12 -20.95
N TYR A 316 3.04 12.79 -20.83
CA TYR A 316 1.73 12.26 -21.18
C TYR A 316 0.86 13.34 -21.84
N LYS A 317 -0.13 12.90 -22.61
CA LYS A 317 -1.15 13.80 -23.19
C LYS A 317 -2.23 14.05 -22.14
N ASN A 318 -2.36 15.29 -21.67
CA ASN A 318 -3.39 15.67 -20.71
C ASN A 318 -4.71 16.05 -21.39
N LEU A 319 -5.84 15.62 -20.82
CA LEU A 319 -7.20 15.97 -21.22
C LEU A 319 -7.89 16.79 -20.11
N ASP A 320 -9.03 17.37 -20.41
CA ASP A 320 -9.70 18.39 -19.58
C ASP A 320 -10.31 17.91 -18.26
N GLY A 321 -10.35 16.61 -18.00
CA GLY A 321 -10.89 16.03 -16.77
C GLY A 321 -12.42 16.11 -16.61
N GLN A 322 -13.17 16.39 -17.68
CA GLN A 322 -14.63 16.35 -17.65
C GLN A 322 -15.16 14.93 -17.90
N THR A 323 -16.17 14.51 -17.14
CA THR A 323 -16.82 13.21 -17.41
C THR A 323 -17.49 13.17 -18.78
N GLN A 324 -17.88 14.33 -19.32
CA GLN A 324 -18.37 14.44 -20.69
C GLN A 324 -17.31 14.04 -21.73
N THR A 325 -16.03 14.34 -21.48
CA THR A 325 -14.92 13.94 -22.37
C THR A 325 -14.73 12.42 -22.36
N ILE A 326 -14.86 11.77 -21.18
CA ILE A 326 -14.88 10.30 -21.13
C ILE A 326 -16.01 9.76 -22.00
N LYS A 327 -17.21 10.33 -21.83
CA LYS A 327 -18.40 9.90 -22.59
C LYS A 327 -18.18 10.02 -24.09
N THR A 328 -17.72 11.16 -24.60
CA THR A 328 -17.50 11.36 -26.03
C THR A 328 -16.41 10.46 -26.60
N ILE A 329 -15.33 10.20 -25.85
CA ILE A 329 -14.27 9.28 -26.24
C ILE A 329 -14.83 7.84 -26.38
N PHE A 330 -15.53 7.34 -25.37
CA PHE A 330 -16.02 5.97 -25.36
C PHE A 330 -17.35 5.77 -26.11
N GLU A 331 -18.01 6.83 -26.59
CA GLU A 331 -19.03 6.77 -27.63
C GLU A 331 -18.42 6.69 -29.05
N GLY A 332 -17.11 6.92 -29.20
CA GLY A 332 -16.40 6.79 -30.46
C GLY A 332 -16.34 8.05 -31.30
N SER A 333 -16.61 9.23 -30.72
CA SER A 333 -16.70 10.52 -31.43
C SER A 333 -15.37 11.24 -31.57
N GLU A 334 -14.35 10.87 -30.81
CA GLU A 334 -13.08 11.57 -30.68
C GLU A 334 -11.91 10.91 -31.41
N GLU A 335 -10.85 11.68 -31.70
CA GLU A 335 -9.61 11.15 -32.26
C GLU A 335 -8.98 10.07 -31.37
N ILE A 336 -9.02 10.27 -30.05
CA ILE A 336 -8.51 9.31 -29.05
C ILE A 336 -9.25 7.98 -29.15
N SER A 337 -10.54 7.97 -29.48
CA SER A 337 -11.30 6.74 -29.71
C SER A 337 -10.67 5.89 -30.81
N LYS A 338 -10.22 6.54 -31.91
CA LYS A 338 -9.53 5.86 -33.01
C LYS A 338 -8.16 5.34 -32.58
N GLU A 339 -7.44 6.11 -31.75
CA GLU A 339 -6.15 5.68 -31.19
C GLU A 339 -6.33 4.41 -30.36
N ILE A 340 -7.32 4.35 -29.46
CA ILE A 340 -7.63 3.15 -28.67
C ILE A 340 -8.02 1.97 -29.55
N ILE A 341 -8.81 2.23 -30.62
CA ILE A 341 -9.23 1.20 -31.57
C ILE A 341 -8.04 0.69 -32.41
N SER A 342 -7.09 1.54 -32.78
CA SER A 342 -5.93 1.13 -33.57
C SER A 342 -4.84 0.46 -32.75
N ALA A 343 -4.77 0.72 -31.43
CA ALA A 343 -3.81 0.10 -30.54
C ALA A 343 -3.95 -1.42 -30.51
N SER A 344 -2.83 -2.14 -30.53
CA SER A 344 -2.79 -3.61 -30.43
C SER A 344 -3.12 -4.08 -29.02
N LYS A 345 -2.46 -3.47 -28.05
CA LYS A 345 -2.58 -3.78 -26.62
C LYS A 345 -2.91 -2.50 -25.84
N PRO A 346 -4.12 -1.92 -26.01
CA PRO A 346 -4.51 -0.76 -25.22
C PRO A 346 -4.71 -1.15 -23.77
N MET A 347 -4.31 -0.29 -22.85
CA MET A 347 -4.46 -0.46 -21.41
C MET A 347 -5.23 0.73 -20.85
N ILE A 348 -6.41 0.49 -20.29
CA ILE A 348 -7.23 1.51 -19.62
C ILE A 348 -7.08 1.29 -18.12
N ILE A 349 -6.51 2.26 -17.42
CA ILE A 349 -6.30 2.19 -15.97
C ILE A 349 -7.30 3.13 -15.30
N ILE A 350 -8.25 2.58 -14.58
CA ILE A 350 -9.27 3.29 -13.82
C ILE A 350 -8.84 3.37 -12.37
N GLY A 351 -8.62 4.59 -11.87
CA GLY A 351 -8.32 4.85 -10.46
C GLY A 351 -9.57 5.01 -9.60
N GLU A 352 -9.39 4.92 -8.30
CA GLU A 352 -10.48 5.06 -7.32
C GLU A 352 -11.21 6.40 -7.42
N SER A 353 -10.54 7.45 -7.90
CA SER A 353 -11.15 8.78 -8.05
C SER A 353 -12.30 8.79 -9.05
N LEU A 354 -12.24 7.99 -10.14
CA LEU A 354 -13.39 7.81 -11.04
C LEU A 354 -14.53 7.06 -10.37
N LEU A 355 -14.20 6.03 -9.59
CA LEU A 355 -15.18 5.16 -8.94
C LEU A 355 -15.98 5.86 -7.82
N LYS A 356 -15.53 7.03 -7.36
CA LYS A 356 -16.20 7.88 -6.35
C LYS A 356 -17.22 8.86 -6.95
N LEU A 357 -17.26 9.02 -8.26
CA LEU A 357 -18.20 9.91 -8.93
C LEU A 357 -19.62 9.35 -8.94
N ASN A 358 -20.63 10.22 -8.98
CA ASN A 358 -22.03 9.80 -9.08
C ASN A 358 -22.33 9.03 -10.37
N SER A 359 -21.63 9.38 -11.46
CA SER A 359 -21.73 8.71 -12.77
C SER A 359 -20.77 7.53 -12.94
N ALA A 360 -20.08 7.07 -11.88
CA ALA A 360 -19.06 6.02 -11.94
C ALA A 360 -19.55 4.74 -12.64
N GLU A 361 -20.72 4.23 -12.25
CA GLU A 361 -21.31 3.03 -12.84
C GLU A 361 -21.58 3.19 -14.34
N HIS A 362 -22.16 4.33 -14.73
CA HIS A 362 -22.43 4.63 -16.15
C HIS A 362 -21.13 4.65 -16.95
N LEU A 363 -20.12 5.37 -16.49
CA LEU A 363 -18.84 5.50 -17.16
C LEU A 363 -18.08 4.18 -17.24
N PHE A 364 -18.06 3.42 -16.15
CA PHE A 364 -17.45 2.08 -16.13
C PHE A 364 -18.08 1.16 -17.18
N ASN A 365 -19.40 1.10 -17.22
CA ASN A 365 -20.14 0.27 -18.19
C ASN A 365 -19.91 0.78 -19.64
N LEU A 366 -19.84 2.09 -19.86
CA LEU A 366 -19.55 2.68 -21.16
C LEU A 366 -18.17 2.27 -21.67
N ILE A 367 -17.13 2.39 -20.81
CA ILE A 367 -15.75 1.98 -21.11
C ILE A 367 -15.71 0.48 -21.47
N LYS A 368 -16.29 -0.38 -20.60
CA LYS A 368 -16.31 -1.83 -20.80
C LYS A 368 -17.02 -2.22 -22.11
N ASN A 369 -18.16 -1.59 -22.41
CA ASN A 369 -18.93 -1.86 -23.62
C ASN A 369 -18.19 -1.39 -24.89
N PHE A 370 -17.52 -0.23 -24.85
CA PHE A 370 -16.70 0.26 -25.95
C PHE A 370 -15.57 -0.71 -26.27
N LEU A 371 -14.85 -1.19 -25.27
CA LEU A 371 -13.76 -2.14 -25.42
C LEU A 371 -14.26 -3.47 -25.99
N LYS A 372 -15.43 -3.98 -25.50
CA LYS A 372 -16.06 -5.19 -26.03
C LYS A 372 -16.51 -5.03 -27.48
N LYS A 373 -17.16 -3.93 -27.84
CA LYS A 373 -17.63 -3.62 -29.20
C LYS A 373 -16.49 -3.59 -30.22
N ASN A 374 -15.30 -3.13 -29.79
CA ASN A 374 -14.12 -3.03 -30.65
C ASN A 374 -13.17 -4.23 -30.54
N ASN A 375 -13.62 -5.35 -29.97
CA ASN A 375 -12.86 -6.60 -29.83
C ASN A 375 -11.48 -6.42 -29.19
N LYS A 376 -11.38 -5.58 -28.13
CA LYS A 376 -10.11 -5.36 -27.42
C LYS A 376 -9.82 -6.39 -26.33
N PHE A 377 -10.81 -7.15 -25.92
CA PHE A 377 -10.63 -8.33 -25.08
C PHE A 377 -10.22 -9.52 -25.94
N THR A 378 -9.04 -10.06 -25.69
CA THR A 378 -8.52 -11.28 -26.32
C THR A 378 -8.21 -12.33 -25.26
N GLU A 379 -7.86 -13.54 -25.65
CA GLU A 379 -7.47 -14.61 -24.71
C GLU A 379 -6.26 -14.21 -23.87
N ASP A 380 -5.31 -13.47 -24.47
CA ASP A 380 -4.03 -13.08 -23.85
C ASP A 380 -4.04 -11.63 -23.31
N TRP A 381 -5.10 -10.84 -23.54
CA TRP A 381 -5.12 -9.43 -23.17
C TRP A 381 -6.49 -8.94 -22.73
N ASN A 382 -6.54 -8.46 -21.49
CA ASN A 382 -7.71 -7.75 -20.97
C ASN A 382 -7.33 -6.28 -20.74
N PRO A 383 -7.87 -5.33 -21.52
CA PRO A 383 -7.49 -3.92 -21.46
C PRO A 383 -8.04 -3.15 -20.28
N LEU A 384 -9.00 -3.70 -19.53
CA LEU A 384 -9.67 -3.03 -18.41
C LEU A 384 -8.92 -3.30 -17.11
N ASN A 385 -8.38 -2.26 -16.48
CA ASN A 385 -7.57 -2.38 -15.28
C ASN A 385 -8.07 -1.43 -14.20
N ILE A 386 -8.25 -1.93 -12.99
CA ILE A 386 -8.61 -1.13 -11.84
C ILE A 386 -7.39 -0.95 -10.96
N LEU A 387 -7.06 0.30 -10.63
CA LEU A 387 -5.98 0.65 -9.72
C LEU A 387 -6.55 0.86 -8.32
N SER A 388 -6.49 -0.20 -7.51
CA SER A 388 -6.77 -0.12 -6.07
C SER A 388 -5.54 0.42 -5.34
N CYS A 389 -5.76 1.16 -4.24
CA CYS A 389 -4.68 1.81 -3.50
C CYS A 389 -4.18 0.98 -2.31
N ASP A 390 -5.04 0.13 -1.72
CA ASP A 390 -4.79 -0.51 -0.43
C ASP A 390 -4.61 -2.03 -0.56
N ALA A 391 -3.70 -2.60 0.22
CA ALA A 391 -3.29 -4.00 0.12
C ALA A 391 -4.43 -5.02 0.37
N ALA A 392 -5.37 -4.70 1.26
CA ALA A 392 -6.47 -5.59 1.60
C ALA A 392 -7.64 -5.54 0.59
N THR A 393 -7.67 -4.55 -0.31
CA THR A 393 -8.85 -4.23 -1.12
C THR A 393 -9.31 -5.41 -1.98
N VAL A 394 -8.42 -5.95 -2.81
CA VAL A 394 -8.77 -7.05 -3.73
C VAL A 394 -9.13 -8.32 -2.96
N GLY A 395 -8.38 -8.65 -1.90
CA GLY A 395 -8.67 -9.80 -1.05
C GLY A 395 -10.03 -9.72 -0.37
N ASN A 396 -10.40 -8.56 0.16
CA ASN A 396 -11.70 -8.34 0.77
C ASN A 396 -12.85 -8.47 -0.24
N PHE A 397 -12.65 -8.02 -1.48
CA PHE A 397 -13.64 -8.17 -2.55
C PHE A 397 -13.78 -9.62 -3.00
N ASP A 398 -12.67 -10.36 -3.13
CA ASP A 398 -12.67 -11.80 -3.40
C ASP A 398 -13.43 -12.59 -2.31
N LEU A 399 -13.35 -12.15 -1.05
CA LEU A 399 -14.09 -12.71 0.08
C LEU A 399 -15.54 -12.26 0.16
N GLY A 400 -15.97 -11.33 -0.71
CA GLY A 400 -17.34 -10.81 -0.70
C GLY A 400 -17.62 -9.88 0.48
N ILE A 401 -16.60 -9.21 1.03
CA ILE A 401 -16.75 -8.19 2.08
C ILE A 401 -17.08 -6.86 1.42
N LEU A 402 -18.25 -6.84 0.82
CA LEU A 402 -18.77 -5.72 0.03
C LEU A 402 -20.28 -5.70 0.11
N ASN A 403 -20.86 -4.58 0.52
CA ASN A 403 -22.31 -4.42 0.55
C ASN A 403 -22.79 -3.50 -0.58
N ASN A 404 -23.28 -4.09 -1.67
CA ASN A 404 -23.85 -3.33 -2.78
C ASN A 404 -25.38 -3.14 -2.66
N GLU A 405 -26.03 -3.83 -1.70
CA GLU A 405 -27.48 -3.70 -1.49
C GLU A 405 -27.83 -2.49 -0.64
N LYS A 406 -26.94 -2.13 0.32
CA LYS A 406 -27.13 -1.05 1.28
C LYS A 406 -25.94 -0.12 1.25
N ASN A 407 -26.17 1.17 1.32
CA ASN A 407 -25.10 2.14 1.58
C ASN A 407 -24.86 2.25 3.09
N LEU A 408 -24.02 1.35 3.62
CA LEU A 408 -23.77 1.27 5.06
C LEU A 408 -23.15 2.55 5.63
N LEU A 409 -22.37 3.29 4.83
CA LEU A 409 -21.78 4.56 5.26
C LEU A 409 -22.82 5.68 5.44
N GLU A 410 -23.79 5.78 4.52
CA GLU A 410 -24.87 6.73 4.66
C GLU A 410 -25.80 6.35 5.81
N GLU A 411 -26.08 5.05 5.95
CA GLU A 411 -26.85 4.54 7.08
C GLU A 411 -26.15 4.80 8.41
N LEU A 412 -24.80 4.67 8.49
CA LEU A 412 -23.99 5.02 9.66
C LEU A 412 -24.05 6.52 9.93
N LYS A 413 -23.86 7.37 8.93
CA LYS A 413 -23.96 8.84 9.06
C LYS A 413 -25.36 9.31 9.51
N SER A 414 -26.41 8.55 9.17
CA SER A 414 -27.80 8.79 9.60
C SER A 414 -28.14 8.22 10.99
N ASN A 415 -27.16 7.67 11.72
CA ASN A 415 -27.31 7.12 13.08
C ASN A 415 -28.28 5.92 13.15
N LYS A 416 -28.24 5.06 12.15
CA LYS A 416 -29.08 3.86 12.09
C LYS A 416 -28.54 2.72 12.97
N PHE A 417 -27.23 2.68 13.20
CA PHE A 417 -26.56 1.61 13.93
C PHE A 417 -26.33 1.98 15.40
N GLU A 418 -26.44 1.00 16.28
CA GLU A 418 -26.14 1.10 17.71
C GLU A 418 -24.73 0.63 18.04
N ILE A 419 -24.21 -0.35 17.27
CA ILE A 419 -22.88 -0.93 17.44
C ILE A 419 -22.14 -0.89 16.11
N VAL A 420 -20.87 -0.42 16.17
CA VAL A 420 -19.95 -0.37 15.04
C VAL A 420 -18.70 -1.15 15.40
N TYR A 421 -18.37 -2.20 14.64
CA TYR A 421 -17.16 -2.98 14.81
C TYR A 421 -16.14 -2.67 13.71
N LEU A 422 -15.02 -2.07 14.08
CA LEU A 422 -13.94 -1.67 13.20
C LEU A 422 -12.76 -2.63 13.38
N VAL A 423 -12.35 -3.32 12.32
CA VAL A 423 -11.19 -4.22 12.34
C VAL A 423 -10.11 -3.65 11.42
N GLY A 424 -9.06 -3.06 12.00
CA GLY A 424 -8.00 -2.37 11.27
C GLY A 424 -8.46 -1.18 10.44
N GLN A 425 -9.65 -0.62 10.73
CA GLN A 425 -10.25 0.45 9.95
C GLN A 425 -9.99 1.82 10.60
N ASP A 426 -9.08 2.60 10.00
CA ASP A 426 -8.63 3.91 10.48
C ASP A 426 -8.95 5.06 9.52
N ASN A 427 -9.57 4.77 8.39
CA ASN A 427 -9.88 5.75 7.35
C ASN A 427 -11.38 6.06 7.24
N LEU A 428 -12.21 5.47 8.10
CA LEU A 428 -13.65 5.70 8.09
C LEU A 428 -13.98 7.06 8.72
N GLU A 429 -14.59 7.95 7.94
CA GLU A 429 -15.00 9.27 8.40
C GLU A 429 -16.49 9.28 8.75
N PHE A 430 -16.79 9.26 10.05
CA PHE A 430 -18.13 9.52 10.55
C PHE A 430 -18.08 10.24 11.90
N ASN A 431 -19.13 11.00 12.20
CA ASN A 431 -19.28 11.70 13.47
C ASN A 431 -20.07 10.83 14.43
N LYS A 432 -19.43 10.27 15.45
CA LYS A 432 -20.05 9.45 16.50
C LYS A 432 -21.13 10.25 17.23
N LYS A 433 -22.37 9.74 17.25
CA LYS A 433 -23.53 10.38 17.87
C LYS A 433 -24.15 9.59 19.02
N GLY A 434 -23.54 8.50 19.42
CA GLY A 434 -24.03 7.62 20.49
C GLY A 434 -23.85 6.14 20.22
N GLU A 435 -23.31 5.79 19.05
CA GLU A 435 -22.95 4.43 18.69
C GLU A 435 -21.90 3.89 19.65
N PHE A 436 -21.99 2.60 19.98
CA PHE A 436 -20.96 1.89 20.70
C PHE A 436 -19.94 1.36 19.70
N VAL A 437 -18.72 1.89 19.75
CA VAL A 437 -17.64 1.57 18.78
C VAL A 437 -16.65 0.62 19.40
N ILE A 438 -16.47 -0.52 18.77
CA ILE A 438 -15.43 -1.51 19.07
C ILE A 438 -14.36 -1.35 18.00
N TYR A 439 -13.12 -1.06 18.41
CA TYR A 439 -11.97 -1.01 17.51
C TYR A 439 -11.02 -2.15 17.81
N GLN A 440 -10.66 -2.90 16.79
CA GLN A 440 -9.61 -3.91 16.82
C GLN A 440 -8.51 -3.50 15.86
N GLY A 441 -7.28 -3.39 16.32
CA GLY A 441 -6.16 -2.99 15.46
C GLY A 441 -4.85 -2.90 16.21
N SER A 442 -3.78 -2.64 15.49
CA SER A 442 -2.41 -2.67 16.02
C SER A 442 -1.91 -1.33 16.56
N HIS A 443 -2.51 -0.22 16.16
CA HIS A 443 -2.04 1.14 16.49
C HIS A 443 -3.15 2.01 17.05
N GLY A 444 -2.77 2.97 17.90
CA GLY A 444 -3.66 4.02 18.39
C GLY A 444 -3.72 5.17 17.40
N ASP A 445 -4.74 5.18 16.53
CA ASP A 445 -5.00 6.22 15.54
C ASP A 445 -6.50 6.56 15.49
N LYS A 446 -7.00 7.12 14.42
CA LYS A 446 -8.36 7.63 14.26
C LYS A 446 -9.46 6.64 14.68
N GLY A 447 -9.32 5.36 14.31
CA GLY A 447 -10.26 4.32 14.73
C GLY A 447 -10.27 4.10 16.25
N ALA A 448 -9.09 4.09 16.87
CA ALA A 448 -8.95 3.96 18.32
C ALA A 448 -9.49 5.19 19.07
N GLU A 449 -9.32 6.41 18.56
CA GLU A 449 -9.79 7.64 19.21
C GLU A 449 -11.31 7.68 19.43
N ILE A 450 -12.08 7.17 18.45
CA ILE A 450 -13.54 7.14 18.52
C ILE A 450 -14.10 5.94 19.27
N ALA A 451 -13.25 4.92 19.55
CA ALA A 451 -13.67 3.67 20.17
C ALA A 451 -14.16 3.84 21.62
N ASP A 452 -15.05 2.93 22.04
CA ASP A 452 -15.43 2.71 23.44
C ASP A 452 -14.65 1.52 24.02
N ILE A 453 -14.35 0.52 23.18
CA ILE A 453 -13.48 -0.62 23.50
C ILE A 453 -12.40 -0.73 22.43
N ILE A 454 -11.16 -0.95 22.88
CA ILE A 454 -10.01 -1.22 22.02
C ILE A 454 -9.53 -2.64 22.30
N LEU A 455 -9.41 -3.41 21.21
CA LEU A 455 -8.88 -4.77 21.17
C LEU A 455 -7.53 -4.76 20.45
N PRO A 456 -6.40 -4.96 21.16
CA PRO A 456 -5.07 -4.86 20.56
C PRO A 456 -4.82 -6.03 19.61
N GLY A 457 -4.68 -5.74 18.33
CA GLY A 457 -4.38 -6.67 17.25
C GLY A 457 -2.91 -6.65 16.83
N SER A 458 -2.56 -7.53 15.91
CA SER A 458 -1.22 -7.65 15.34
C SER A 458 -1.01 -6.74 14.14
N ALA A 459 0.22 -6.26 13.95
CA ALA A 459 0.64 -5.66 12.69
C ALA A 459 0.98 -6.76 11.65
N TYR A 460 1.12 -6.36 10.38
CA TYR A 460 1.34 -7.31 9.28
C TYR A 460 2.63 -8.16 9.42
N THR A 461 3.66 -7.64 10.09
CA THR A 461 4.91 -8.37 10.35
C THR A 461 4.82 -9.33 11.54
N GLU A 462 3.73 -9.29 12.30
CA GLU A 462 3.55 -10.02 13.57
C GLU A 462 2.61 -11.21 13.45
N GLN A 463 2.07 -11.45 12.27
CA GLN A 463 1.20 -12.59 11.96
C GLN A 463 1.50 -13.14 10.56
N ASP A 464 1.30 -14.44 10.38
CA ASP A 464 1.24 -15.03 9.05
C ASP A 464 -0.11 -14.71 8.44
N GLY A 465 -0.17 -14.59 7.09
CA GLY A 465 -1.44 -14.41 6.42
C GLY A 465 -1.31 -14.32 4.92
N TYR A 466 -2.44 -14.27 4.23
CA TYR A 466 -2.49 -14.12 2.78
C TYR A 466 -3.00 -12.73 2.41
N PHE A 467 -2.44 -12.18 1.34
CA PHE A 467 -2.90 -10.95 0.70
C PHE A 467 -3.09 -11.21 -0.78
N THR A 468 -4.14 -10.64 -1.36
CA THR A 468 -4.34 -10.65 -2.81
C THR A 468 -3.87 -9.31 -3.36
N ASN A 469 -2.87 -9.34 -4.23
CA ASN A 469 -2.33 -8.12 -4.82
C ASN A 469 -3.27 -7.52 -5.88
N LEU A 470 -2.89 -6.38 -6.42
CA LEU A 470 -3.61 -5.61 -7.42
C LEU A 470 -4.06 -6.46 -8.63
N GLU A 471 -3.21 -7.38 -9.12
CA GLU A 471 -3.53 -8.26 -10.26
C GLU A 471 -4.33 -9.52 -9.89
N GLY A 472 -4.74 -9.63 -8.62
CA GLY A 472 -5.51 -10.77 -8.15
C GLY A 472 -4.69 -12.01 -7.78
N LYS A 473 -3.36 -11.89 -7.64
CA LYS A 473 -2.47 -12.97 -7.21
C LYS A 473 -2.41 -13.06 -5.70
N ILE A 474 -2.74 -14.23 -5.16
CA ILE A 474 -2.68 -14.49 -3.72
C ILE A 474 -1.22 -14.75 -3.32
N GLN A 475 -0.73 -13.99 -2.36
CA GLN A 475 0.64 -14.08 -1.85
C GLN A 475 0.61 -14.33 -0.34
N LYS A 476 1.54 -15.18 0.13
CA LYS A 476 1.68 -15.47 1.57
C LYS A 476 2.68 -14.52 2.21
N ALA A 477 2.26 -13.83 3.25
CA ALA A 477 3.10 -13.03 4.12
C ALA A 477 3.50 -13.87 5.36
N TYR A 478 4.78 -13.83 5.72
CA TYR A 478 5.31 -14.60 6.84
C TYR A 478 5.64 -13.69 8.02
N LYS A 479 5.36 -14.21 9.21
CA LYS A 479 5.61 -13.57 10.50
C LYS A 479 7.11 -13.36 10.74
N ALA A 480 7.51 -12.12 10.93
CA ALA A 480 8.90 -11.72 11.20
C ALA A 480 9.14 -11.36 12.69
N SER A 481 8.12 -10.84 13.38
CA SER A 481 8.19 -10.39 14.78
C SER A 481 6.98 -10.87 15.58
N TYR A 482 6.83 -10.39 16.80
CA TYR A 482 5.71 -10.75 17.67
C TYR A 482 4.95 -9.50 18.11
N PRO A 483 3.62 -9.61 18.32
CA PRO A 483 2.84 -8.51 18.84
C PRO A 483 3.26 -8.13 20.27
N PRO A 484 3.17 -6.84 20.63
CA PRO A 484 3.58 -6.37 21.95
C PRO A 484 2.57 -6.72 23.04
N GLY A 485 3.06 -6.94 24.27
CA GLY A 485 2.23 -7.11 25.45
C GLY A 485 1.22 -8.25 25.36
N GLU A 486 -0.05 -7.95 25.53
CA GLU A 486 -1.18 -8.90 25.45
C GLU A 486 -1.89 -8.89 24.07
N ALA A 487 -1.33 -8.19 23.07
CA ALA A 487 -1.90 -8.18 21.74
C ALA A 487 -1.89 -9.57 21.09
N LYS A 488 -2.94 -9.86 20.31
CA LYS A 488 -3.16 -11.17 19.67
C LYS A 488 -3.25 -11.04 18.16
N GLU A 489 -3.11 -12.16 17.45
CA GLU A 489 -3.43 -12.21 16.03
C GLU A 489 -4.92 -11.91 15.81
N ASP A 490 -5.24 -11.11 14.81
CA ASP A 490 -6.59 -10.56 14.63
C ASP A 490 -7.67 -11.62 14.52
N TRP A 491 -7.40 -12.72 13.81
CA TRP A 491 -8.33 -13.83 13.68
C TRP A 491 -8.64 -14.52 15.03
N GLN A 492 -7.67 -14.58 15.95
CA GLN A 492 -7.86 -15.17 17.27
C GLN A 492 -8.82 -14.34 18.12
N ILE A 493 -8.72 -13.01 18.04
CA ILE A 493 -9.60 -12.10 18.80
C ILE A 493 -11.05 -12.31 18.37
N ILE A 494 -11.31 -12.37 17.07
CA ILE A 494 -12.67 -12.58 16.52
C ILE A 494 -13.19 -13.98 16.90
N ASN A 495 -12.33 -14.99 16.84
CA ASN A 495 -12.69 -16.37 17.17
C ASN A 495 -13.03 -16.54 18.67
N GLU A 496 -12.24 -15.92 19.56
CA GLU A 496 -12.52 -15.89 21.00
C GLU A 496 -13.80 -15.09 21.32
N LEU A 497 -14.04 -13.98 20.64
CA LEU A 497 -15.28 -13.22 20.79
C LEU A 497 -16.51 -14.06 20.39
N ALA A 498 -16.41 -14.79 19.29
CA ALA A 498 -17.48 -15.71 18.85
C ALA A 498 -17.69 -16.85 19.86
N GLU A 499 -16.61 -17.40 20.44
CA GLU A 499 -16.69 -18.43 21.50
C GLU A 499 -17.41 -17.89 22.73
N VAL A 500 -17.10 -16.69 23.19
CA VAL A 500 -17.77 -16.07 24.34
C VAL A 500 -19.26 -15.83 24.07
N MET A 501 -19.64 -15.47 22.84
CA MET A 501 -21.03 -15.23 22.45
C MET A 501 -21.84 -16.51 22.36
N ASN A 502 -21.34 -17.52 21.64
CA ASN A 502 -22.10 -18.71 21.23
C ASN A 502 -21.66 -19.99 21.96
N ASN A 503 -20.69 -19.92 22.91
CA ASN A 503 -20.04 -21.05 23.54
C ASN A 503 -19.39 -22.03 22.53
N ARG A 504 -19.04 -21.56 21.35
CA ARG A 504 -18.42 -22.35 20.28
C ARG A 504 -17.53 -21.44 19.44
N LYS A 505 -16.30 -21.90 19.16
CA LYS A 505 -15.39 -21.27 18.20
C LYS A 505 -15.93 -21.37 16.77
N LEU A 506 -15.60 -20.39 15.94
CA LEU A 506 -15.89 -20.46 14.49
C LEU A 506 -14.97 -21.46 13.81
N PHE A 507 -13.69 -21.48 14.20
CA PHE A 507 -12.66 -22.40 13.71
C PHE A 507 -11.81 -22.91 14.87
N ASN A 508 -11.39 -24.18 14.82
CA ASN A 508 -10.58 -24.78 15.88
C ASN A 508 -9.13 -24.28 15.85
N ASP A 509 -8.58 -24.11 14.66
CA ASP A 509 -7.23 -23.65 14.42
C ASP A 509 -7.13 -22.83 13.12
N LYS A 510 -5.93 -22.34 12.84
CA LYS A 510 -5.66 -21.51 11.66
C LYS A 510 -5.72 -22.31 10.35
N GLU A 511 -5.35 -23.58 10.38
CA GLU A 511 -5.37 -24.46 9.19
C GLU A 511 -6.81 -24.71 8.73
N GLU A 512 -7.73 -24.90 9.65
CA GLU A 512 -9.17 -25.02 9.35
C GLU A 512 -9.71 -23.71 8.76
N LEU A 513 -9.33 -22.57 9.34
CA LEU A 513 -9.69 -21.24 8.82
C LEU A 513 -9.18 -21.04 7.38
N GLU A 514 -7.90 -21.28 7.13
CA GLU A 514 -7.28 -21.16 5.79
C GLU A 514 -7.96 -22.09 4.79
N SER A 515 -8.17 -23.35 5.16
CA SER A 515 -8.82 -24.35 4.29
C SER A 515 -10.25 -23.94 3.93
N SER A 516 -11.01 -23.45 4.91
CA SER A 516 -12.38 -22.96 4.70
C SER A 516 -12.40 -21.73 3.79
N MET A 517 -11.48 -20.79 4.01
CA MET A 517 -11.32 -19.59 3.18
C MET A 517 -11.02 -19.93 1.72
N PHE A 518 -10.04 -20.83 1.46
CA PHE A 518 -9.72 -21.24 0.10
C PHE A 518 -10.85 -21.99 -0.59
N ASN A 519 -11.60 -22.81 0.14
CA ASN A 519 -12.80 -23.47 -0.39
C ASN A 519 -13.87 -22.43 -0.75
N TYR A 520 -14.08 -21.42 0.09
CA TYR A 520 -14.99 -20.32 -0.19
C TYR A 520 -14.60 -19.58 -1.48
N LEU A 521 -13.31 -19.21 -1.63
CA LEU A 521 -12.80 -18.52 -2.83
C LEU A 521 -13.05 -19.33 -4.11
N LYS A 522 -12.83 -20.65 -4.09
CA LYS A 522 -13.12 -21.52 -5.24
C LYS A 522 -14.60 -21.48 -5.61
N LEU A 523 -15.47 -21.60 -4.62
CA LEU A 523 -16.92 -21.56 -4.84
C LEU A 523 -17.40 -20.20 -5.39
N GLN A 524 -16.79 -19.09 -4.97
CA GLN A 524 -17.11 -17.76 -5.50
C GLN A 524 -16.69 -17.62 -6.97
N GLN A 525 -15.49 -18.07 -7.33
CA GLN A 525 -15.03 -18.07 -8.72
C GLN A 525 -15.92 -18.92 -9.65
N GLU A 526 -16.45 -20.03 -9.16
CA GLU A 526 -17.39 -20.85 -9.92
C GLU A 526 -18.75 -20.17 -10.09
N LYS A 527 -19.26 -19.50 -9.06
CA LYS A 527 -20.53 -18.75 -9.10
C LYS A 527 -20.46 -17.55 -10.04
N GLN A 528 -19.38 -16.79 -10.04
CA GLN A 528 -19.21 -15.63 -10.93
C GLN A 528 -19.30 -15.98 -12.41
N LYS A 529 -18.90 -17.20 -12.80
CA LYS A 529 -19.06 -17.69 -14.19
C LYS A 529 -20.51 -17.91 -14.63
N THR A 530 -21.46 -17.96 -13.69
CA THR A 530 -22.87 -18.32 -13.93
C THR A 530 -23.86 -17.17 -13.72
N VAL A 531 -23.43 -16.02 -13.25
CA VAL A 531 -24.33 -14.89 -12.94
C VAL A 531 -24.74 -14.15 -14.21
N ASN A 532 -26.05 -14.09 -14.45
CA ASN A 532 -26.64 -13.23 -15.48
C ASN A 532 -26.57 -11.75 -15.06
N LYS A 533 -26.09 -10.88 -15.96
CA LYS A 533 -25.92 -9.45 -15.74
C LYS A 533 -27.20 -8.77 -15.28
N VAL A 534 -27.15 -8.12 -14.13
CA VAL A 534 -28.17 -7.16 -13.72
C VAL A 534 -28.03 -5.93 -14.61
N LYS A 535 -29.07 -5.60 -15.37
CA LYS A 535 -29.14 -4.33 -16.09
C LYS A 535 -29.43 -3.22 -15.08
N THR A 536 -28.43 -2.45 -14.73
CA THR A 536 -28.61 -1.23 -13.95
C THR A 536 -28.76 -0.04 -14.91
N ASN A 537 -29.79 0.76 -14.71
CA ASN A 537 -29.99 2.04 -15.42
C ASN A 537 -29.33 3.14 -14.58
N SER A 538 -28.03 3.30 -14.72
CA SER A 538 -27.31 4.42 -14.09
C SER A 538 -27.44 5.68 -14.97
N GLU A 539 -27.77 6.80 -14.35
CA GLU A 539 -27.86 8.09 -15.03
C GLU A 539 -26.49 8.75 -15.16
N PHE A 540 -26.23 9.35 -16.32
CA PHE A 540 -25.03 10.15 -16.53
C PHE A 540 -25.22 11.55 -15.95
N GLN A 541 -24.21 12.00 -15.18
CA GLN A 541 -24.08 13.37 -14.72
C GLN A 541 -22.76 13.95 -15.22
N ASN A 542 -22.80 15.18 -15.73
CA ASN A 542 -21.56 15.87 -16.11
C ASN A 542 -20.95 16.49 -14.85
N GLU A 543 -19.81 15.95 -14.45
CA GLU A 543 -19.05 16.38 -13.27
C GLU A 543 -17.54 16.42 -13.61
N LYS A 544 -16.77 17.12 -12.79
CA LYS A 544 -15.33 17.21 -12.99
C LYS A 544 -14.65 16.09 -12.20
N LEU A 545 -13.88 15.28 -12.89
CA LEU A 545 -13.01 14.29 -12.25
C LEU A 545 -11.84 15.03 -11.57
N ILE A 546 -11.73 14.87 -10.27
CA ILE A 546 -10.60 15.37 -9.48
C ILE A 546 -9.87 14.15 -8.94
N ILE A 547 -8.56 14.08 -9.17
CA ILE A 547 -7.74 13.00 -8.63
C ILE A 547 -7.58 13.22 -7.13
N LEU A 548 -8.21 12.36 -6.33
CA LEU A 548 -8.19 12.41 -4.88
C LEU A 548 -7.02 11.55 -4.38
N LEU A 549 -5.86 12.18 -4.18
CA LEU A 549 -4.69 11.49 -3.68
C LEU A 549 -4.74 11.35 -2.15
N LYS A 550 -4.51 10.15 -1.66
CA LYS A 550 -4.08 9.95 -0.28
C LYS A 550 -2.68 10.55 -0.11
N ASP A 551 -2.38 11.10 1.07
CA ASP A 551 -1.02 11.54 1.35
C ASP A 551 -0.07 10.34 1.26
N TYR A 552 0.96 10.43 0.41
CA TYR A 552 1.88 9.34 0.16
C TYR A 552 2.59 8.86 1.44
N TYR A 553 3.01 9.82 2.28
CA TYR A 553 3.74 9.52 3.52
C TYR A 553 2.83 9.11 4.69
N PHE A 554 1.51 9.38 4.60
CA PHE A 554 0.53 9.13 5.66
C PHE A 554 -0.65 8.27 5.19
N SER A 555 -0.42 7.41 4.21
CA SER A 555 -1.47 6.62 3.55
C SER A 555 -2.19 5.63 4.49
N ASN A 556 -1.51 5.13 5.51
CA ASN A 556 -2.07 4.17 6.47
C ASN A 556 -1.56 4.42 7.89
N VAL A 557 -2.09 3.69 8.86
CA VAL A 557 -1.80 3.86 10.28
C VAL A 557 -0.32 3.65 10.63
N ILE A 558 0.36 2.71 9.99
CA ILE A 558 1.79 2.42 10.21
C ILE A 558 2.63 3.60 9.70
N ALA A 559 2.33 4.06 8.48
CA ALA A 559 3.03 5.20 7.88
C ALA A 559 2.80 6.49 8.68
N ARG A 560 1.59 6.73 9.21
CA ARG A 560 1.29 7.87 10.10
C ARG A 560 2.05 7.82 11.41
N SER A 561 2.33 6.63 11.94
CA SER A 561 3.11 6.42 13.17
C SER A 561 4.61 6.50 12.96
N SER A 562 5.08 6.54 11.71
CA SER A 562 6.50 6.54 11.34
C SER A 562 7.13 7.92 11.49
N LYS A 563 8.19 8.03 12.29
CA LYS A 563 8.99 9.26 12.42
C LYS A 563 9.72 9.58 11.11
N THR A 564 10.23 8.55 10.44
CA THR A 564 10.93 8.71 9.17
C THR A 564 10.00 9.27 8.09
N MET A 565 8.75 8.81 8.01
CA MET A 565 7.75 9.34 7.08
C MET A 565 7.39 10.79 7.40
N ILE A 566 7.28 11.15 8.66
CA ILE A 566 7.06 12.55 9.10
C ILE A 566 8.23 13.43 8.66
N GLU A 567 9.49 13.00 8.84
CA GLU A 567 10.68 13.74 8.39
C GLU A 567 10.71 13.92 6.86
N CYS A 568 10.33 12.89 6.10
CA CYS A 568 10.24 12.96 4.64
C CYS A 568 9.19 13.97 4.18
N ASN A 569 8.00 13.93 4.79
CA ASN A 569 6.94 14.88 4.48
C ASN A 569 7.36 16.32 4.80
N ASN A 570 7.96 16.56 5.97
CA ASN A 570 8.47 17.86 6.36
C ASN A 570 9.56 18.37 5.41
N SER A 571 10.46 17.49 4.97
CA SER A 571 11.50 17.84 3.98
C SER A 571 10.87 18.27 2.64
N LYS A 572 9.83 17.59 2.20
CA LYS A 572 9.09 17.93 0.96
C LYS A 572 8.34 19.26 1.09
N LEU A 573 7.75 19.56 2.24
CA LEU A 573 7.07 20.83 2.51
C LEU A 573 8.02 22.01 2.62
N ASN A 574 9.18 21.85 3.28
CA ASN A 574 10.16 22.91 3.46
C ASN A 574 10.78 23.40 2.14
N ILE A 575 10.92 22.52 1.15
CA ILE A 575 11.40 22.93 -0.18
C ILE A 575 10.37 23.80 -0.91
N LYS A 576 9.07 23.61 -0.67
CA LYS A 576 8.03 24.49 -1.22
C LYS A 576 8.03 25.88 -0.57
N SER A 577 8.54 26.01 0.65
CA SER A 577 8.60 27.28 1.39
C SER A 577 9.90 28.06 1.20
N THR A 578 11.00 27.42 0.78
CA THR A 578 12.29 28.06 0.53
C THR A 578 12.49 28.43 -0.95
N GLY A 579 11.53 29.19 -1.50
CA GLY A 579 11.83 30.06 -2.63
C GLY A 579 12.72 31.21 -2.13
N THR A 580 14.01 31.14 -2.37
CA THR A 580 14.97 32.26 -2.22
C THR A 580 15.23 32.80 -0.81
N GLU A 581 15.61 31.98 0.15
CA GLU A 581 16.46 32.45 1.27
C GLU A 581 17.64 31.50 1.36
N GLY A 582 18.72 31.91 0.67
CA GLY A 582 20.04 31.30 0.69
C GLY A 582 20.81 31.72 1.90
#